data_74add400baf2bd9bb3919dd6bf4bbc2e
#
_entry.id   74add400baf2bd9bb3919dd6bf4bbc2e
#
_cell.length_a   1.000
_cell.length_b   1.000
_cell.length_c   1.000
_cell.angle_alpha   90.00
_cell.angle_beta   90.00
_cell.angle_gamma   90.00
#
_symmetry.space_group_name_H-M   'P 1'
#
loop_
_entity.id
_entity.type
_entity.pdbx_description
1 polymer ?
#
loop_
_entity_poly.entity_id
_entity_poly.type
_entity_poly.pdbx_seq_one_letter_code
_entity_poly.pdbx_strand_id
1 'polypeptide(L)'
;MLTLRPKAEGGFTCAIGIGGIGAGIMYALAGEHELGRNESRLGELLDARDYCKLHIVGHYIARLMGSDRAPESFRVWPIGVVGEDAVGRQIFAEMSAAGMDMQFVRSHPTLKTLSSVCFIYPDGSGGNITSSNSAAQALSVDDLTAASPYMKAAGARGVALCVPEVPLELRRDFLDLASDYGSYRVCSFALGEIEEAKRMGLISLTDLLALNQEEASALLGDSPGQVLDADLLAERAARLTANRPQLRMIISAGRKGAYGVECGKSQFCPAPVLQPMSTAGAGDALLAGVVCGLAAGIPFIAPNESGRSFSSQVLRTALELGVLNASFSVTSTHAIHPDAALQNLFAFAELHGASISESLWSVCHESMRISADNVSSFT
;
A
#
# COMPACT_ATOMS: atom_id res chain seq x y z
N MET A 1 -12.37 14.84 12.02
CA MET A 1 -12.16 13.65 11.17
C MET A 1 -11.66 12.53 12.07
N LEU A 2 -12.24 11.33 11.99
CA LEU A 2 -11.76 10.17 12.74
C LEU A 2 -10.45 9.66 12.14
N THR A 3 -9.44 9.41 12.97
CA THR A 3 -8.12 8.91 12.58
C THR A 3 -7.59 7.92 13.61
N LEU A 4 -6.63 7.10 13.24
CA LEU A 4 -5.92 6.22 14.15
C LEU A 4 -4.82 7.00 14.88
N ARG A 5 -4.61 6.67 16.15
CA ARG A 5 -3.47 7.19 16.93
C ARG A 5 -2.31 6.21 16.88
N PRO A 6 -1.08 6.70 16.65
CA PRO A 6 0.10 5.88 16.92
C PRO A 6 0.09 5.39 18.38
N LYS A 7 0.54 4.16 18.59
CA LYS A 7 0.74 3.64 19.94
C LYS A 7 1.76 4.51 20.68
N ALA A 8 1.40 4.98 21.88
CA ALA A 8 2.20 5.96 22.61
C ALA A 8 3.61 5.46 22.96
N GLU A 9 3.72 4.23 23.47
CA GLU A 9 5.02 3.63 23.81
C GLU A 9 5.41 2.56 22.80
N GLY A 10 6.59 2.72 22.18
CA GLY A 10 7.15 1.76 21.22
C GLY A 10 6.40 1.66 19.90
N GLY A 11 5.40 2.52 19.63
CA GLY A 11 4.68 2.56 18.37
C GLY A 11 5.43 3.34 17.27
N PHE A 12 5.05 3.11 16.02
CA PHE A 12 5.58 3.87 14.90
C PHE A 12 5.06 5.30 14.90
N THR A 13 5.91 6.26 14.52
CA THR A 13 5.57 7.69 14.46
C THR A 13 5.60 8.25 13.05
N CYS A 14 6.19 7.52 12.13
CA CYS A 14 6.28 7.95 10.74
C CYS A 14 6.42 6.76 9.79
N ALA A 15 6.13 7.02 8.53
CA ALA A 15 6.48 6.18 7.39
C ALA A 15 7.36 6.99 6.42
N ILE A 16 8.51 6.44 6.08
CA ILE A 16 9.42 6.99 5.06
C ILE A 16 9.51 5.94 3.96
N GLY A 17 9.32 6.33 2.71
CA GLY A 17 9.22 5.32 1.67
C GLY A 17 9.80 5.69 0.33
N ILE A 18 10.33 4.69 -0.38
CA ILE A 18 10.69 4.76 -1.80
C ILE A 18 9.78 3.88 -2.64
N GLY A 19 9.53 4.32 -3.87
CA GLY A 19 8.69 3.64 -4.85
C GLY A 19 8.25 4.58 -5.95
N GLY A 20 7.44 4.08 -6.88
CA GLY A 20 6.92 4.90 -7.96
C GLY A 20 5.98 6.01 -7.47
N ILE A 21 6.20 7.20 -8.01
CA ILE A 21 5.32 8.35 -7.90
C ILE A 21 4.90 8.72 -9.32
N GLY A 22 3.65 8.43 -9.67
CA GLY A 22 3.15 8.60 -11.03
C GLY A 22 1.64 8.42 -11.10
N ALA A 23 1.09 8.64 -12.30
CA ALA A 23 -0.32 8.43 -12.59
C ALA A 23 -0.50 7.63 -13.88
N GLY A 24 -1.62 6.93 -13.97
CA GLY A 24 -2.02 6.17 -15.13
C GLY A 24 -3.38 6.57 -15.67
N ILE A 25 -3.63 6.13 -16.89
CA ILE A 25 -4.94 6.15 -17.54
C ILE A 25 -5.45 4.72 -17.66
N MET A 26 -6.77 4.55 -17.66
CA MET A 26 -7.40 3.24 -17.64
C MET A 26 -8.38 3.10 -18.81
N TYR A 27 -8.27 1.98 -19.54
CA TYR A 27 -9.18 1.64 -20.62
C TYR A 27 -9.97 0.38 -20.31
N ALA A 28 -11.28 0.40 -20.58
CA ALA A 28 -12.07 -0.82 -20.70
C ALA A 28 -11.98 -1.32 -22.15
N LEU A 29 -11.45 -2.51 -22.37
CA LEU A 29 -11.29 -3.09 -23.70
C LEU A 29 -12.58 -3.74 -24.18
N ALA A 30 -12.90 -3.59 -25.45
CA ALA A 30 -13.96 -4.34 -26.10
C ALA A 30 -13.48 -5.76 -26.44
N GLY A 31 -14.38 -6.77 -26.29
CA GLY A 31 -14.10 -8.18 -26.61
C GLY A 31 -13.41 -8.95 -25.49
N GLU A 32 -13.52 -10.29 -25.55
CA GLU A 32 -13.13 -11.20 -24.46
C GLU A 32 -11.73 -11.82 -24.62
N HIS A 33 -11.11 -11.69 -25.82
CA HIS A 33 -9.79 -12.27 -26.05
C HIS A 33 -8.65 -11.35 -25.61
N GLU A 34 -7.50 -11.89 -25.30
CA GLU A 34 -6.30 -11.12 -24.96
C GLU A 34 -5.86 -10.19 -26.10
N LEU A 35 -5.29 -9.03 -25.76
CA LEU A 35 -4.74 -8.10 -26.73
C LEU A 35 -3.52 -8.72 -27.41
N GLY A 36 -3.66 -9.00 -28.71
CA GLY A 36 -2.63 -9.66 -29.52
C GLY A 36 -1.55 -8.71 -30.04
N ARG A 37 -0.44 -9.30 -30.50
CA ARG A 37 0.59 -8.55 -31.25
C ARG A 37 -0.01 -8.05 -32.58
N ASN A 38 0.29 -6.79 -32.91
CA ASN A 38 -0.21 -6.14 -34.14
C ASN A 38 -1.74 -5.94 -34.14
N GLU A 39 -2.42 -6.13 -33.03
CA GLU A 39 -3.84 -5.86 -32.92
C GLU A 39 -4.09 -4.38 -32.60
N SER A 40 -5.07 -3.78 -33.29
CA SER A 40 -5.64 -2.49 -32.94
C SER A 40 -7.05 -2.73 -32.39
N ARG A 41 -7.31 -2.36 -31.16
CA ARG A 41 -8.59 -2.59 -30.51
C ARG A 41 -9.17 -1.28 -29.98
N LEU A 42 -10.48 -1.14 -30.07
CA LEU A 42 -11.20 -0.07 -29.42
C LEU A 42 -11.28 -0.35 -27.92
N GLY A 43 -11.11 0.71 -27.13
CA GLY A 43 -11.31 0.71 -25.69
C GLY A 43 -11.96 2.02 -25.28
N GLU A 44 -12.80 1.95 -24.25
CA GLU A 44 -13.37 3.12 -23.62
C GLU A 44 -12.36 3.69 -22.60
N LEU A 45 -12.01 4.97 -22.74
CA LEU A 45 -11.22 5.65 -21.74
C LEU A 45 -12.11 5.88 -20.51
N LEU A 46 -11.76 5.26 -19.40
CA LEU A 46 -12.50 5.38 -18.15
C LEU A 46 -12.16 6.70 -17.46
N ASP A 47 -13.18 7.33 -16.86
CA ASP A 47 -12.98 8.42 -15.90
C ASP A 47 -12.49 7.84 -14.56
N ALA A 48 -11.30 7.27 -14.59
CA ALA A 48 -10.65 6.61 -13.49
C ALA A 48 -9.20 7.10 -13.40
N ARG A 49 -8.75 7.33 -12.17
CA ARG A 49 -7.36 7.70 -11.90
C ARG A 49 -6.63 6.50 -11.34
N ASP A 50 -5.61 6.09 -12.07
CA ASP A 50 -4.62 5.14 -11.58
C ASP A 50 -3.39 5.89 -11.04
N TYR A 51 -2.71 5.30 -10.08
CA TYR A 51 -1.54 5.87 -9.43
C TYR A 51 -0.49 4.80 -9.20
N CYS A 52 0.76 5.24 -9.05
CA CYS A 52 1.85 4.34 -8.70
C CYS A 52 1.85 3.99 -7.22
N LYS A 53 2.50 2.89 -6.88
CA LYS A 53 2.35 2.20 -5.58
C LYS A 53 2.70 3.05 -4.37
N LEU A 54 3.79 3.83 -4.41
CA LEU A 54 4.15 4.67 -3.26
C LEU A 54 3.10 5.76 -2.99
N HIS A 55 2.53 6.33 -4.05
CA HIS A 55 1.45 7.30 -3.90
C HIS A 55 0.23 6.66 -3.23
N ILE A 56 -0.22 5.48 -3.71
CA ILE A 56 -1.42 4.80 -3.17
C ILE A 56 -1.21 4.46 -1.69
N VAL A 57 -0.13 3.74 -1.36
CA VAL A 57 0.16 3.32 0.02
C VAL A 57 0.31 4.52 0.95
N GLY A 58 1.12 5.51 0.54
CA GLY A 58 1.35 6.72 1.33
C GLY A 58 0.08 7.54 1.55
N HIS A 59 -0.79 7.63 0.53
CA HIS A 59 -2.07 8.35 0.62
C HIS A 59 -3.00 7.74 1.67
N TYR A 60 -3.24 6.41 1.60
CA TYR A 60 -4.09 5.75 2.59
C TYR A 60 -3.50 5.86 4.00
N ILE A 61 -2.18 5.68 4.16
CA ILE A 61 -1.53 5.86 5.48
C ILE A 61 -1.75 7.29 5.98
N ALA A 62 -1.50 8.30 5.16
CA ALA A 62 -1.67 9.69 5.55
C ALA A 62 -3.11 10.00 5.97
N ARG A 63 -4.09 9.50 5.22
CA ARG A 63 -5.52 9.73 5.51
C ARG A 63 -5.99 9.00 6.76
N LEU A 64 -5.62 7.75 6.95
CA LEU A 64 -6.07 6.93 8.07
C LEU A 64 -5.38 7.32 9.39
N MET A 65 -4.09 7.74 9.32
CA MET A 65 -3.32 8.19 10.49
C MET A 65 -3.48 9.68 10.78
N GLY A 66 -4.22 10.43 9.95
CA GLY A 66 -4.42 11.86 10.13
C GLY A 66 -3.13 12.67 9.98
N SER A 67 -2.29 12.29 9.01
CA SER A 67 -1.04 13.00 8.76
C SER A 67 -1.32 14.44 8.36
N ASP A 68 -0.57 15.33 8.97
CA ASP A 68 -0.51 16.75 8.66
C ASP A 68 0.91 17.25 8.96
N ARG A 69 1.13 18.54 8.94
CA ARG A 69 2.45 19.12 9.24
C ARG A 69 2.65 19.45 10.73
N ALA A 70 1.69 19.12 11.60
CA ALA A 70 1.85 19.34 13.02
C ALA A 70 2.95 18.42 13.60
N PRO A 71 3.75 18.89 14.56
CA PRO A 71 4.89 18.14 15.08
C PRO A 71 4.52 16.78 15.71
N GLU A 72 3.30 16.64 16.23
CA GLU A 72 2.83 15.45 16.95
C GLU A 72 2.05 14.48 16.05
N SER A 73 1.80 14.85 14.78
CA SER A 73 1.08 13.98 13.85
C SER A 73 1.98 12.85 13.32
N PHE A 74 1.35 11.76 12.91
CA PHE A 74 2.05 10.72 12.17
C PHE A 74 2.56 11.28 10.84
N ARG A 75 3.86 11.16 10.57
CA ARG A 75 4.47 11.72 9.35
C ARG A 75 4.56 10.68 8.24
N VAL A 76 4.29 11.11 7.02
CA VAL A 76 4.52 10.30 5.82
C VAL A 76 5.44 11.07 4.88
N TRP A 77 6.65 10.56 4.67
CA TRP A 77 7.67 11.12 3.81
C TRP A 77 7.93 10.24 2.59
N PRO A 78 7.33 10.50 1.44
CA PRO A 78 7.74 9.87 0.20
C PRO A 78 9.10 10.40 -0.25
N ILE A 79 9.97 9.50 -0.70
CA ILE A 79 11.24 9.82 -1.37
C ILE A 79 11.08 9.44 -2.84
N GLY A 80 11.22 10.37 -3.75
CA GLY A 80 10.98 10.10 -5.16
C GLY A 80 11.33 11.24 -6.10
N VAL A 81 11.18 10.97 -7.39
CA VAL A 81 11.44 11.94 -8.45
C VAL A 81 10.26 11.98 -9.41
N VAL A 82 9.74 13.17 -9.66
CA VAL A 82 8.70 13.43 -10.66
C VAL A 82 9.27 14.30 -11.78
N GLY A 83 8.61 14.39 -12.93
CA GLY A 83 9.00 15.31 -14.00
C GLY A 83 8.51 16.74 -13.73
N GLU A 84 9.18 17.72 -14.31
CA GLU A 84 8.70 19.11 -14.40
C GLU A 84 7.57 19.23 -15.43
N ASP A 85 6.55 18.40 -15.33
CA ASP A 85 5.39 18.36 -16.22
C ASP A 85 4.06 18.56 -15.46
N ALA A 86 2.96 18.61 -16.18
CA ALA A 86 1.65 18.83 -15.59
C ALA A 86 1.24 17.69 -14.64
N VAL A 87 1.57 16.44 -14.99
CA VAL A 87 1.28 15.26 -14.19
C VAL A 87 2.06 15.31 -12.87
N GLY A 88 3.36 15.61 -12.92
CA GLY A 88 4.20 15.72 -11.72
C GLY A 88 3.70 16.79 -10.76
N ARG A 89 3.32 17.97 -11.26
CA ARG A 89 2.74 19.04 -10.44
C ARG A 89 1.41 18.64 -9.81
N GLN A 90 0.55 17.97 -10.57
CA GLN A 90 -0.75 17.51 -10.07
C GLN A 90 -0.57 16.48 -8.95
N ILE A 91 0.25 15.44 -9.18
CA ILE A 91 0.51 14.39 -8.18
C ILE A 91 1.13 14.97 -6.92
N PHE A 92 2.11 15.86 -7.06
CA PHE A 92 2.72 16.54 -5.92
C PHE A 92 1.68 17.28 -5.07
N ALA A 93 0.76 18.00 -5.72
CA ALA A 93 -0.33 18.71 -5.02
C ALA A 93 -1.31 17.72 -4.34
N GLU A 94 -1.70 16.64 -5.01
CA GLU A 94 -2.60 15.61 -4.47
C GLU A 94 -1.99 14.89 -3.24
N MET A 95 -0.73 14.47 -3.32
CA MET A 95 -0.01 13.85 -2.21
C MET A 95 0.14 14.81 -1.02
N SER A 96 0.49 16.08 -1.29
CA SER A 96 0.57 17.11 -0.25
C SER A 96 -0.79 17.37 0.41
N ALA A 97 -1.88 17.42 -0.38
CA ALA A 97 -3.24 17.60 0.13
C ALA A 97 -3.74 16.41 0.96
N ALA A 98 -3.22 15.21 0.71
CA ALA A 98 -3.48 14.03 1.53
C ALA A 98 -2.80 14.07 2.90
N GLY A 99 -1.84 15.00 3.11
CA GLY A 99 -1.09 15.16 4.36
C GLY A 99 0.35 14.61 4.31
N MET A 100 0.83 14.19 3.14
CA MET A 100 2.22 13.77 2.98
C MET A 100 3.18 14.96 2.98
N ASP A 101 4.32 14.82 3.59
CA ASP A 101 5.39 15.80 3.59
C ASP A 101 6.33 15.54 2.42
N MET A 102 6.23 16.38 1.40
CA MET A 102 6.86 16.18 0.09
C MET A 102 8.31 16.66 0.01
N GLN A 103 8.96 16.96 1.13
CA GLN A 103 10.33 17.56 1.14
C GLN A 103 11.40 16.70 0.47
N PHE A 104 11.19 15.37 0.34
CA PHE A 104 12.11 14.45 -0.34
C PHE A 104 11.62 14.03 -1.73
N VAL A 105 10.61 14.71 -2.27
CA VAL A 105 10.19 14.54 -3.66
C VAL A 105 10.70 15.71 -4.47
N ARG A 106 11.62 15.43 -5.39
CA ARG A 106 12.18 16.45 -6.28
C ARG A 106 11.67 16.33 -7.70
N SER A 107 11.79 17.40 -8.48
CA SER A 107 11.48 17.42 -9.90
C SER A 107 12.72 17.19 -10.76
N HIS A 108 12.55 16.49 -11.88
CA HIS A 108 13.58 16.30 -12.90
C HIS A 108 13.25 17.15 -14.13
N PRO A 109 14.22 17.96 -14.65
CA PRO A 109 13.93 18.97 -15.67
C PRO A 109 13.59 18.40 -17.06
N THR A 110 14.05 17.20 -17.39
CA THR A 110 13.92 16.64 -18.74
C THR A 110 13.16 15.30 -18.80
N LEU A 111 13.23 14.48 -17.74
CA LEU A 111 12.51 13.23 -17.69
C LEU A 111 11.05 13.48 -17.33
N LYS A 112 10.15 12.68 -17.92
CA LYS A 112 8.71 12.76 -17.63
C LYS A 112 8.37 12.05 -16.35
N THR A 113 7.30 12.49 -15.70
CA THR A 113 6.71 11.77 -14.57
C THR A 113 6.36 10.34 -14.98
N LEU A 114 6.55 9.40 -14.06
CA LEU A 114 6.17 8.01 -14.26
C LEU A 114 4.70 7.93 -14.66
N SER A 115 4.43 7.19 -15.73
CA SER A 115 3.08 7.01 -16.25
C SER A 115 2.80 5.56 -16.59
N SER A 116 1.55 5.14 -16.41
CA SER A 116 1.04 3.84 -16.81
C SER A 116 -0.18 3.94 -17.72
N VAL A 117 -0.37 2.91 -18.51
CA VAL A 117 -1.62 2.64 -19.24
C VAL A 117 -2.15 1.32 -18.72
N CYS A 118 -3.27 1.37 -18.03
CA CYS A 118 -3.97 0.20 -17.52
C CYS A 118 -5.11 -0.16 -18.47
N PHE A 119 -5.42 -1.44 -18.59
CA PHE A 119 -6.58 -1.89 -19.33
C PHE A 119 -7.28 -3.05 -18.62
N ILE A 120 -8.60 -3.10 -18.77
CA ILE A 120 -9.48 -4.07 -18.14
C ILE A 120 -10.29 -4.77 -19.24
N TYR A 121 -10.33 -6.10 -19.18
CA TYR A 121 -11.20 -6.94 -20.02
C TYR A 121 -12.62 -7.03 -19.44
N PRO A 122 -13.62 -7.48 -20.23
CA PRO A 122 -14.99 -7.63 -19.75
C PRO A 122 -15.17 -8.57 -18.54
N ASP A 123 -14.27 -9.53 -18.36
CA ASP A 123 -14.25 -10.47 -17.23
C ASP A 123 -13.62 -9.87 -15.95
N GLY A 124 -13.15 -8.61 -16.01
CA GLY A 124 -12.48 -7.91 -14.92
C GLY A 124 -10.99 -8.21 -14.78
N SER A 125 -10.44 -9.10 -15.60
CA SER A 125 -8.98 -9.24 -15.71
C SER A 125 -8.38 -8.06 -16.46
N GLY A 126 -7.07 -7.87 -16.37
CA GLY A 126 -6.43 -6.74 -17.04
C GLY A 126 -4.92 -6.78 -16.98
N GLY A 127 -4.31 -5.71 -17.43
CA GLY A 127 -2.87 -5.53 -17.40
C GLY A 127 -2.49 -4.05 -17.39
N ASN A 128 -1.21 -3.78 -17.24
CA ASN A 128 -0.69 -2.44 -17.36
C ASN A 128 0.63 -2.40 -18.11
N ILE A 129 0.94 -1.24 -18.66
CA ILE A 129 2.23 -0.90 -19.24
C ILE A 129 2.71 0.34 -18.48
N THR A 130 3.84 0.21 -17.78
CA THR A 130 4.45 1.30 -17.04
C THR A 130 5.71 1.80 -17.75
N SER A 131 5.89 3.12 -17.84
CA SER A 131 7.04 3.72 -18.51
C SER A 131 8.34 3.40 -17.79
N SER A 132 9.31 2.79 -18.50
CA SER A 132 10.62 2.43 -17.93
C SER A 132 11.66 3.57 -18.00
N ASN A 133 11.37 4.64 -18.73
CA ASN A 133 12.27 5.78 -18.96
C ASN A 133 11.77 7.07 -18.31
N SER A 134 11.12 6.94 -17.17
CA SER A 134 10.54 8.06 -16.41
C SER A 134 11.53 8.69 -15.43
N ALA A 135 11.12 9.80 -14.80
CA ALA A 135 11.86 10.49 -13.75
C ALA A 135 12.12 9.58 -12.52
N ALA A 136 11.30 8.56 -12.27
CA ALA A 136 11.52 7.60 -11.19
C ALA A 136 12.88 6.87 -11.31
N GLN A 137 13.41 6.71 -12.54
CA GLN A 137 14.72 6.11 -12.78
C GLN A 137 15.90 7.05 -12.40
N ALA A 138 15.63 8.31 -12.17
CA ALA A 138 16.63 9.26 -11.70
C ALA A 138 16.73 9.34 -10.18
N LEU A 139 15.96 8.55 -9.45
CA LEU A 139 16.12 8.39 -8.01
C LEU A 139 17.51 7.81 -7.72
N SER A 140 18.21 8.36 -6.72
CA SER A 140 19.62 8.09 -6.47
C SER A 140 19.94 7.93 -4.99
N VAL A 141 21.16 7.51 -4.68
CA VAL A 141 21.66 7.41 -3.30
C VAL A 141 21.71 8.79 -2.62
N ASP A 142 21.88 9.88 -3.37
CA ASP A 142 21.83 11.22 -2.81
C ASP A 142 20.46 11.58 -2.24
N ASP A 143 19.38 11.11 -2.90
CA ASP A 143 18.00 11.28 -2.42
C ASP A 143 17.78 10.51 -1.10
N LEU A 144 18.35 9.31 -0.96
CA LEU A 144 18.34 8.54 0.28
C LEU A 144 19.16 9.22 1.38
N THR A 145 20.31 9.76 1.02
CA THR A 145 21.19 10.50 1.93
C THR A 145 20.49 11.72 2.50
N ALA A 146 19.72 12.44 1.71
CA ALA A 146 18.92 13.59 2.17
C ALA A 146 17.86 13.19 3.22
N ALA A 147 17.26 12.01 3.09
CA ALA A 147 16.25 11.49 4.03
C ALA A 147 16.88 10.78 5.25
N SER A 148 18.12 10.35 5.16
CA SER A 148 18.85 9.57 6.19
C SER A 148 18.77 10.16 7.61
N PRO A 149 18.93 11.48 7.86
CA PRO A 149 18.81 12.05 9.19
C PRO A 149 17.43 11.84 9.83
N TYR A 150 16.37 11.85 9.03
CA TYR A 150 15.00 11.63 9.49
C TYR A 150 14.74 10.15 9.79
N MET A 151 15.26 9.24 8.96
CA MET A 151 15.23 7.80 9.20
C MET A 151 15.97 7.47 10.50
N LYS A 152 17.16 8.04 10.69
CA LYS A 152 17.97 7.85 11.91
C LYS A 152 17.26 8.39 13.16
N ALA A 153 16.63 9.55 13.07
CA ALA A 153 15.88 10.13 14.19
C ALA A 153 14.63 9.29 14.55
N ALA A 154 13.97 8.71 13.57
CA ALA A 154 12.85 7.80 13.78
C ALA A 154 13.30 6.46 14.39
N GLY A 155 14.42 5.90 13.92
CA GLY A 155 14.97 4.64 14.40
C GLY A 155 13.94 3.51 14.35
N ALA A 156 13.81 2.76 15.45
CA ALA A 156 12.83 1.68 15.59
C ALA A 156 11.37 2.13 15.57
N ARG A 157 11.11 3.43 15.66
CA ARG A 157 9.78 4.04 15.54
C ARG A 157 9.43 4.46 14.09
N GLY A 158 10.33 4.24 13.15
CA GLY A 158 10.11 4.49 11.72
C GLY A 158 9.65 3.24 10.99
N VAL A 159 8.71 3.42 10.06
CA VAL A 159 8.35 2.43 9.04
C VAL A 159 9.06 2.81 7.75
N ALA A 160 9.88 1.91 7.22
CA ALA A 160 10.54 2.04 5.92
C ALA A 160 9.70 1.31 4.86
N LEU A 161 9.00 2.07 4.02
CA LEU A 161 8.21 1.54 2.91
C LEU A 161 9.08 1.37 1.67
N CYS A 162 9.16 0.16 1.14
CA CYS A 162 9.96 -0.17 -0.02
C CYS A 162 9.07 -0.89 -1.05
N VAL A 163 8.52 -0.12 -2.00
CA VAL A 163 7.55 -0.61 -2.97
C VAL A 163 8.08 -0.49 -4.41
N PRO A 164 7.49 -1.20 -5.40
CA PRO A 164 7.95 -1.23 -6.79
C PRO A 164 8.07 0.11 -7.50
N GLU A 165 8.52 0.03 -8.77
CA GLU A 165 8.59 1.09 -9.78
C GLU A 165 9.81 2.02 -9.62
N VAL A 166 10.80 1.59 -8.84
CA VAL A 166 12.13 2.20 -8.74
C VAL A 166 13.20 1.10 -8.81
N PRO A 167 14.47 1.40 -9.15
CA PRO A 167 15.52 0.39 -9.30
C PRO A 167 15.70 -0.49 -8.06
N LEU A 168 15.87 -1.82 -8.26
CA LEU A 168 16.04 -2.78 -7.16
C LEU A 168 17.33 -2.55 -6.37
N GLU A 169 18.40 -2.08 -7.02
CA GLU A 169 19.65 -1.73 -6.37
C GLU A 169 19.44 -0.62 -5.34
N LEU A 170 18.71 0.41 -5.70
CA LEU A 170 18.41 1.51 -4.80
C LEU A 170 17.45 1.08 -3.66
N ARG A 171 16.54 0.16 -3.96
CA ARG A 171 15.69 -0.47 -2.94
C ARG A 171 16.53 -1.26 -1.93
N ARG A 172 17.60 -1.91 -2.37
CA ARG A 172 18.56 -2.57 -1.50
C ARG A 172 19.28 -1.57 -0.59
N ASP A 173 19.83 -0.50 -1.16
CA ASP A 173 20.52 0.55 -0.38
C ASP A 173 19.58 1.17 0.67
N PHE A 174 18.32 1.41 0.31
CA PHE A 174 17.30 1.92 1.23
C PHE A 174 17.01 0.93 2.38
N LEU A 175 16.89 -0.36 2.09
CA LEU A 175 16.62 -1.38 3.12
C LEU A 175 17.84 -1.62 4.02
N ASP A 176 19.05 -1.54 3.49
CA ASP A 176 20.27 -1.59 4.30
C ASP A 176 20.33 -0.40 5.26
N LEU A 177 20.06 0.82 4.76
CA LEU A 177 19.99 2.03 5.59
C LEU A 177 18.88 1.92 6.67
N ALA A 178 17.70 1.42 6.30
CA ALA A 178 16.62 1.17 7.24
C ALA A 178 16.98 0.14 8.32
N SER A 179 17.75 -0.88 7.95
CA SER A 179 18.25 -1.89 8.88
C SER A 179 19.27 -1.32 9.87
N ASP A 180 20.18 -0.48 9.38
CA ASP A 180 21.20 0.18 10.23
C ASP A 180 20.57 1.09 11.28
N TYR A 181 19.42 1.68 10.97
CA TYR A 181 18.67 2.53 11.92
C TYR A 181 17.60 1.77 12.72
N GLY A 182 17.41 0.47 12.46
CA GLY A 182 16.45 -0.36 13.17
C GLY A 182 15.00 -0.10 12.78
N SER A 183 14.74 0.54 11.63
CA SER A 183 13.39 0.81 11.14
C SER A 183 12.66 -0.48 10.75
N TYR A 184 11.33 -0.50 10.90
CA TYR A 184 10.48 -1.60 10.47
C TYR A 184 10.29 -1.57 8.94
N ARG A 185 10.75 -2.62 8.26
CA ARG A 185 10.88 -2.66 6.79
C ARG A 185 9.69 -3.37 6.16
N VAL A 186 8.90 -2.59 5.43
CA VAL A 186 7.67 -3.02 4.75
C VAL A 186 7.92 -3.04 3.25
N CYS A 187 7.75 -4.19 2.62
CA CYS A 187 8.05 -4.38 1.21
C CYS A 187 6.89 -4.99 0.43
N SER A 188 6.82 -4.63 -0.85
CA SER A 188 6.14 -5.40 -1.89
C SER A 188 7.03 -5.47 -3.13
N PHE A 189 6.82 -6.46 -3.98
CA PHE A 189 7.59 -6.68 -5.20
C PHE A 189 6.63 -7.01 -6.34
N ALA A 190 6.89 -6.52 -7.54
CA ALA A 190 6.17 -6.97 -8.72
C ALA A 190 6.59 -8.42 -9.06
N LEU A 191 5.70 -9.18 -9.70
CA LEU A 191 5.97 -10.58 -10.07
C LEU A 191 7.32 -10.76 -10.77
N GLY A 192 7.64 -9.90 -11.72
CA GLY A 192 8.89 -9.95 -12.47
C GLY A 192 10.15 -9.61 -11.65
N GLU A 193 10.01 -9.05 -10.45
CA GLU A 193 11.12 -8.68 -9.55
C GLU A 193 11.46 -9.78 -8.55
N ILE A 194 10.57 -10.75 -8.29
CA ILE A 194 10.67 -11.70 -7.17
C ILE A 194 12.00 -12.47 -7.17
N GLU A 195 12.38 -13.06 -8.31
CA GLU A 195 13.61 -13.85 -8.41
C GLU A 195 14.86 -12.99 -8.18
N GLU A 196 14.87 -11.79 -8.74
CA GLU A 196 15.99 -10.88 -8.55
C GLU A 196 16.04 -10.35 -7.10
N ALA A 197 14.90 -10.02 -6.50
CA ALA A 197 14.80 -9.62 -5.10
C ALA A 197 15.30 -10.74 -4.15
N LYS A 198 15.01 -12.01 -4.46
CA LYS A 198 15.56 -13.17 -3.73
C LYS A 198 17.08 -13.20 -3.87
N ARG A 199 17.60 -13.13 -5.11
CA ARG A 199 19.04 -13.19 -5.40
C ARG A 199 19.81 -12.05 -4.72
N MET A 200 19.24 -10.85 -4.70
CA MET A 200 19.81 -9.68 -4.03
C MET A 200 19.64 -9.70 -2.51
N GLY A 201 18.87 -10.63 -1.95
CA GLY A 201 18.64 -10.74 -0.51
C GLY A 201 17.64 -9.72 0.08
N LEU A 202 16.86 -9.00 -0.75
CA LEU A 202 15.89 -8.01 -0.28
C LEU A 202 14.81 -8.65 0.61
N ILE A 203 14.38 -9.87 0.26
CA ILE A 203 13.41 -10.63 1.06
C ILE A 203 13.94 -10.88 2.50
N SER A 204 15.26 -11.04 2.64
CA SER A 204 15.88 -11.26 3.95
C SER A 204 15.92 -10.02 4.82
N LEU A 205 15.86 -8.84 4.22
CA LEU A 205 15.82 -7.55 4.89
C LEU A 205 14.40 -7.10 5.27
N THR A 206 13.37 -7.87 4.92
CA THR A 206 11.97 -7.48 5.06
C THR A 206 11.37 -7.99 6.38
N ASP A 207 10.62 -7.13 7.08
CA ASP A 207 9.85 -7.46 8.27
C ASP A 207 8.36 -7.71 7.95
N LEU A 208 7.79 -6.98 6.99
CA LEU A 208 6.43 -7.21 6.47
C LEU A 208 6.46 -7.25 4.95
N LEU A 209 6.06 -8.38 4.38
CA LEU A 209 6.02 -8.63 2.95
C LEU A 209 4.57 -8.77 2.47
N ALA A 210 4.14 -7.91 1.54
CA ALA A 210 2.81 -7.99 0.92
C ALA A 210 2.94 -8.55 -0.50
N LEU A 211 2.14 -9.58 -0.80
CA LEU A 211 2.16 -10.33 -2.05
C LEU A 211 0.73 -10.65 -2.50
N ASN A 212 0.50 -10.73 -3.79
CA ASN A 212 -0.64 -11.44 -4.35
C ASN A 212 -0.33 -12.95 -4.49
N GLN A 213 -1.29 -13.75 -4.95
CA GLN A 213 -1.12 -15.21 -5.10
C GLN A 213 0.00 -15.58 -6.08
N GLU A 214 0.13 -14.86 -7.20
CA GLU A 214 1.17 -15.12 -8.20
C GLU A 214 2.57 -14.78 -7.66
N GLU A 215 2.69 -13.64 -7.00
CA GLU A 215 3.93 -13.21 -6.35
C GLU A 215 4.33 -14.14 -5.22
N ALA A 216 3.36 -14.59 -4.40
CA ALA A 216 3.60 -15.57 -3.34
C ALA A 216 4.02 -16.94 -3.89
N SER A 217 3.40 -17.38 -4.97
CA SER A 217 3.74 -18.63 -5.67
C SER A 217 5.19 -18.59 -6.18
N ALA A 218 5.56 -17.50 -6.87
CA ALA A 218 6.93 -17.27 -7.36
C ALA A 218 7.95 -17.20 -6.20
N LEU A 219 7.61 -16.50 -5.11
CA LEU A 219 8.49 -16.41 -3.94
C LEU A 219 8.76 -17.81 -3.32
N LEU A 220 7.72 -18.64 -3.22
CA LEU A 220 7.79 -19.96 -2.60
C LEU A 220 8.36 -21.05 -3.53
N GLY A 221 8.77 -20.69 -4.74
CA GLY A 221 9.51 -21.54 -5.67
C GLY A 221 8.65 -22.44 -6.54
N ASP A 222 7.43 -22.01 -6.86
CA ASP A 222 6.56 -22.73 -7.80
C ASP A 222 6.96 -22.44 -9.25
N SER A 223 6.62 -23.37 -10.14
CA SER A 223 6.87 -23.19 -11.56
C SER A 223 6.11 -22.00 -12.13
N PRO A 224 6.70 -21.21 -13.02
CA PRO A 224 6.00 -20.10 -13.68
C PRO A 224 4.69 -20.55 -14.29
N GLY A 225 3.60 -19.81 -14.05
CA GLY A 225 2.27 -20.12 -14.53
C GLY A 225 1.46 -21.12 -13.69
N GLN A 226 2.05 -21.70 -12.65
CA GLN A 226 1.32 -22.50 -11.67
C GLN A 226 0.99 -21.63 -10.46
N VAL A 227 -0.23 -21.08 -10.43
CA VAL A 227 -0.71 -20.34 -9.26
C VAL A 227 -1.39 -21.33 -8.31
N LEU A 228 -0.79 -21.48 -7.14
CA LEU A 228 -1.35 -22.33 -6.08
C LEU A 228 -2.58 -21.68 -5.44
N ASP A 229 -3.43 -22.52 -4.85
CA ASP A 229 -4.52 -22.04 -4.00
C ASP A 229 -3.98 -21.23 -2.81
N ALA A 230 -4.71 -20.19 -2.42
CA ALA A 230 -4.28 -19.27 -1.36
C ALA A 230 -4.09 -19.98 0.00
N ASP A 231 -4.87 -21.03 0.29
CA ASP A 231 -4.74 -21.82 1.53
C ASP A 231 -3.39 -22.53 1.58
N LEU A 232 -2.99 -23.17 0.47
CA LEU A 232 -1.72 -23.87 0.36
C LEU A 232 -0.54 -22.88 0.42
N LEU A 233 -0.68 -21.71 -0.21
CA LEU A 233 0.33 -20.64 -0.11
C LEU A 233 0.48 -20.16 1.33
N ALA A 234 -0.62 -19.98 2.07
CA ALA A 234 -0.59 -19.60 3.48
C ALA A 234 0.08 -20.65 4.37
N GLU A 235 -0.16 -21.96 4.13
CA GLU A 235 0.54 -23.03 4.83
C GLU A 235 2.05 -23.02 4.57
N ARG A 236 2.47 -22.82 3.33
CA ARG A 236 3.89 -22.74 2.96
C ARG A 236 4.56 -21.50 3.54
N ALA A 237 3.87 -20.37 3.52
CA ALA A 237 4.32 -19.13 4.16
C ALA A 237 4.42 -19.29 5.69
N ALA A 238 3.52 -20.05 6.32
CA ALA A 238 3.60 -20.35 7.74
C ALA A 238 4.87 -21.14 8.08
N ARG A 239 5.25 -22.14 7.26
CA ARG A 239 6.54 -22.86 7.43
C ARG A 239 7.74 -21.93 7.27
N LEU A 240 7.69 -20.99 6.33
CA LEU A 240 8.74 -20.00 6.14
C LEU A 240 8.88 -19.08 7.36
N THR A 241 7.75 -18.52 7.85
CA THR A 241 7.74 -17.58 8.98
C THR A 241 8.01 -18.27 10.32
N ALA A 242 7.79 -19.59 10.45
CA ALA A 242 8.22 -20.38 11.62
C ALA A 242 9.74 -20.36 11.78
N ASN A 243 10.48 -20.39 10.66
CA ASN A 243 11.95 -20.33 10.63
C ASN A 243 12.50 -18.89 10.60
N ARG A 244 11.60 -17.89 10.43
CA ARG A 244 11.92 -16.46 10.34
C ARG A 244 10.88 -15.67 11.14
N PRO A 245 10.93 -15.71 12.48
CA PRO A 245 9.85 -15.15 13.32
C PRO A 245 9.69 -13.63 13.21
N GLN A 246 10.71 -12.92 12.70
CA GLN A 246 10.62 -11.49 12.42
C GLN A 246 9.81 -11.17 11.16
N LEU A 247 9.67 -12.13 10.21
CA LEU A 247 8.95 -11.92 8.96
C LEU A 247 7.46 -12.12 9.15
N ARG A 248 6.69 -11.12 8.75
CA ARG A 248 5.25 -11.19 8.53
C ARG A 248 4.93 -11.19 7.05
N MET A 249 3.90 -11.89 6.65
CA MET A 249 3.48 -11.93 5.25
C MET A 249 1.98 -11.64 5.14
N ILE A 250 1.61 -10.88 4.13
CA ILE A 250 0.24 -10.71 3.66
C ILE A 250 0.16 -11.41 2.30
N ILE A 251 -0.83 -12.28 2.11
CA ILE A 251 -1.12 -12.89 0.81
C ILE A 251 -2.56 -12.54 0.44
N SER A 252 -2.73 -11.65 -0.54
CA SER A 252 -4.06 -11.30 -1.02
C SER A 252 -4.65 -12.43 -1.87
N ALA A 253 -5.92 -12.76 -1.61
CA ALA A 253 -6.69 -13.80 -2.30
C ALA A 253 -7.83 -13.21 -3.16
N GLY A 254 -7.60 -12.02 -3.72
CA GLY A 254 -8.57 -11.29 -4.55
C GLY A 254 -9.89 -11.06 -3.82
N ARG A 255 -11.00 -11.33 -4.48
CA ARG A 255 -12.36 -11.16 -3.92
C ARG A 255 -12.67 -12.02 -2.68
N LYS A 256 -11.84 -13.02 -2.37
CA LYS A 256 -12.03 -13.86 -1.18
C LYS A 256 -11.56 -13.16 0.09
N GLY A 257 -10.57 -12.27 0.02
CA GLY A 257 -9.96 -11.62 1.17
C GLY A 257 -8.44 -11.73 1.18
N ALA A 258 -7.85 -11.94 2.36
CA ALA A 258 -6.40 -12.07 2.49
C ALA A 258 -5.99 -12.99 3.66
N TYR A 259 -4.80 -13.55 3.55
CA TYR A 259 -4.08 -14.22 4.63
C TYR A 259 -3.05 -13.29 5.25
N GLY A 260 -3.00 -13.26 6.58
CA GLY A 260 -1.87 -12.79 7.35
C GLY A 260 -1.13 -13.97 7.95
N VAL A 261 0.20 -13.95 7.89
CA VAL A 261 1.05 -15.05 8.34
C VAL A 261 2.21 -14.51 9.17
N GLU A 262 2.37 -14.99 10.40
CA GLU A 262 3.51 -14.66 11.28
C GLU A 262 3.84 -15.84 12.21
N CYS A 263 5.11 -16.03 12.54
CA CYS A 263 5.58 -17.02 13.53
C CYS A 263 4.98 -18.43 13.35
N GLY A 264 4.83 -18.90 12.12
CA GLY A 264 4.27 -20.21 11.80
C GLY A 264 2.76 -20.31 11.90
N LYS A 265 2.04 -19.21 12.13
CA LYS A 265 0.57 -19.15 12.23
C LYS A 265 0.01 -18.33 11.09
N SER A 266 -1.21 -18.65 10.68
CA SER A 266 -1.94 -17.88 9.68
C SER A 266 -3.35 -17.55 10.17
N GLN A 267 -3.88 -16.43 9.68
CA GLN A 267 -5.29 -16.05 9.78
C GLN A 267 -5.79 -15.73 8.39
N PHE A 268 -6.94 -16.28 8.03
CA PHE A 268 -7.71 -15.83 6.88
C PHE A 268 -8.71 -14.75 7.31
N CYS A 269 -8.70 -13.62 6.63
CA CYS A 269 -9.71 -12.59 6.75
C CYS A 269 -10.53 -12.54 5.46
N PRO A 270 -11.81 -12.96 5.47
CA PRO A 270 -12.68 -12.87 4.30
C PRO A 270 -13.02 -11.42 3.98
N ALA A 271 -13.14 -11.11 2.69
CA ALA A 271 -13.68 -9.84 2.23
C ALA A 271 -15.22 -9.88 2.19
N PRO A 272 -15.92 -8.72 2.28
CA PRO A 272 -17.34 -8.65 2.03
C PRO A 272 -17.66 -9.03 0.58
N VAL A 273 -18.83 -9.63 0.38
CA VAL A 273 -19.34 -9.94 -0.98
C VAL A 273 -19.83 -8.64 -1.60
N LEU A 274 -19.13 -8.17 -2.64
CA LEU A 274 -19.49 -6.97 -3.37
C LEU A 274 -19.08 -7.08 -4.85
N GLN A 275 -19.64 -6.20 -5.66
CA GLN A 275 -19.24 -6.08 -7.05
C GLN A 275 -18.24 -4.91 -7.17
N PRO A 276 -16.96 -5.17 -7.45
CA PRO A 276 -15.96 -4.11 -7.53
C PRO A 276 -16.21 -3.22 -8.74
N MET A 277 -15.97 -1.92 -8.59
CA MET A 277 -15.90 -0.97 -9.69
C MET A 277 -14.51 -0.98 -10.35
N SER A 278 -13.46 -1.13 -9.54
CA SER A 278 -12.08 -1.33 -9.98
C SER A 278 -11.32 -2.13 -8.93
N THR A 279 -10.36 -2.94 -9.36
CA THR A 279 -9.44 -3.65 -8.45
C THR A 279 -8.05 -3.01 -8.39
N ALA A 280 -7.83 -1.94 -9.17
CA ALA A 280 -6.57 -1.20 -9.17
C ALA A 280 -6.29 -0.62 -7.77
N GLY A 281 -5.08 -0.78 -7.28
CA GLY A 281 -4.65 -0.28 -5.96
C GLY A 281 -5.19 -1.02 -4.74
N ALA A 282 -6.04 -2.07 -4.90
CA ALA A 282 -6.60 -2.80 -3.77
C ALA A 282 -5.53 -3.47 -2.88
N GLY A 283 -4.49 -4.04 -3.48
CA GLY A 283 -3.34 -4.61 -2.75
C GLY A 283 -2.56 -3.56 -1.97
N ASP A 284 -2.41 -2.37 -2.54
CA ASP A 284 -1.71 -1.24 -1.91
C ASP A 284 -2.57 -0.65 -0.78
N ALA A 285 -3.90 -0.58 -0.95
CA ALA A 285 -4.83 -0.22 0.11
C ALA A 285 -4.82 -1.24 1.26
N LEU A 286 -4.76 -2.56 0.95
CA LEU A 286 -4.59 -3.63 1.94
C LEU A 286 -3.33 -3.39 2.77
N LEU A 287 -2.18 -3.21 2.12
CA LEU A 287 -0.90 -2.97 2.78
C LEU A 287 -0.94 -1.72 3.66
N ALA A 288 -1.49 -0.62 3.15
CA ALA A 288 -1.62 0.63 3.90
C ALA A 288 -2.46 0.46 5.17
N GLY A 289 -3.61 -0.21 5.08
CA GLY A 289 -4.47 -0.49 6.24
C GLY A 289 -3.77 -1.34 7.29
N VAL A 290 -3.00 -2.37 6.88
CA VAL A 290 -2.18 -3.18 7.79
C VAL A 290 -1.11 -2.33 8.48
N VAL A 291 -0.38 -1.50 7.75
CA VAL A 291 0.64 -0.60 8.32
C VAL A 291 0.01 0.36 9.34
N CYS A 292 -1.15 0.93 9.04
CA CYS A 292 -1.88 1.80 9.97
C CYS A 292 -2.29 1.06 11.26
N GLY A 293 -2.81 -0.16 11.15
CA GLY A 293 -3.17 -0.99 12.29
C GLY A 293 -1.96 -1.30 13.18
N LEU A 294 -0.83 -1.69 12.57
CA LEU A 294 0.42 -1.93 13.29
C LEU A 294 0.94 -0.65 13.97
N ALA A 295 0.85 0.49 13.30
CA ALA A 295 1.26 1.79 13.87
C ALA A 295 0.39 2.18 15.08
N ALA A 296 -0.89 1.85 15.04
CA ALA A 296 -1.80 2.03 16.18
C ALA A 296 -1.61 0.99 17.29
N GLY A 297 -0.70 0.01 17.11
CA GLY A 297 -0.41 -1.03 18.10
C GLY A 297 -1.44 -2.16 18.12
N ILE A 298 -2.23 -2.30 17.07
CA ILE A 298 -3.17 -3.40 16.89
C ILE A 298 -2.40 -4.67 16.52
N PRO A 299 -2.74 -5.85 17.07
CA PRO A 299 -2.09 -7.10 16.69
C PRO A 299 -2.24 -7.38 15.20
N PHE A 300 -1.20 -7.95 14.59
CA PHE A 300 -1.20 -8.25 13.14
C PHE A 300 -2.31 -9.22 12.77
N ILE A 301 -2.37 -10.36 13.46
CA ILE A 301 -3.37 -11.44 13.26
C ILE A 301 -3.90 -11.98 14.60
N ALA A 302 -5.04 -12.70 14.52
CA ALA A 302 -5.63 -13.47 15.61
C ALA A 302 -5.96 -14.90 15.11
N PRO A 303 -4.99 -15.84 15.08
CA PRO A 303 -5.11 -17.11 14.36
C PRO A 303 -6.25 -18.02 14.78
N ASN A 304 -6.74 -17.90 16.03
CA ASN A 304 -7.81 -18.77 16.57
C ASN A 304 -9.22 -18.39 16.09
N GLU A 305 -9.34 -17.38 15.23
CA GLU A 305 -10.64 -16.82 14.79
C GLU A 305 -10.86 -16.89 13.28
N SER A 306 -10.08 -17.71 12.59
CA SER A 306 -10.21 -17.93 11.14
C SER A 306 -11.54 -18.59 10.77
N GLY A 307 -12.10 -18.24 9.62
CA GLY A 307 -13.20 -18.96 8.98
C GLY A 307 -14.60 -18.40 9.13
N ARG A 308 -14.80 -17.24 9.75
CA ARG A 308 -16.08 -16.54 9.78
C ARG A 308 -16.31 -15.74 8.49
N SER A 309 -17.58 -15.61 8.07
CA SER A 309 -17.91 -14.66 6.99
C SER A 309 -17.66 -13.23 7.43
N PHE A 310 -17.38 -12.31 6.51
CA PHE A 310 -17.16 -10.89 6.83
C PHE A 310 -18.32 -10.29 7.65
N SER A 311 -19.55 -10.61 7.29
CA SER A 311 -20.78 -10.11 7.93
C SER A 311 -20.99 -10.55 9.40
N SER A 312 -20.12 -11.37 9.96
CA SER A 312 -20.18 -11.79 11.37
C SER A 312 -18.86 -11.47 12.12
N GLN A 313 -17.96 -10.74 11.50
CA GLN A 313 -16.67 -10.40 12.11
C GLN A 313 -16.78 -9.22 13.08
N VAL A 314 -15.92 -9.28 14.10
CA VAL A 314 -15.57 -8.14 14.95
C VAL A 314 -14.14 -7.79 14.59
N LEU A 315 -13.94 -6.70 13.86
CA LEU A 315 -12.62 -6.28 13.36
C LEU A 315 -11.73 -5.82 14.52
N ARG A 316 -10.56 -6.43 14.68
CA ARG A 316 -9.65 -6.22 15.82
C ARG A 316 -8.17 -6.34 15.49
N THR A 317 -7.84 -6.75 14.25
CA THR A 317 -6.46 -6.96 13.81
C THR A 317 -6.08 -6.00 12.69
N ALA A 318 -4.77 -5.79 12.52
CA ALA A 318 -4.26 -4.98 11.42
C ALA A 318 -4.59 -5.60 10.05
N LEU A 319 -4.57 -6.95 9.94
CA LEU A 319 -5.00 -7.65 8.71
C LEU A 319 -6.46 -7.32 8.36
N GLU A 320 -7.35 -7.38 9.34
CA GLU A 320 -8.79 -7.10 9.13
C GLU A 320 -9.03 -5.63 8.72
N LEU A 321 -8.30 -4.69 9.33
CA LEU A 321 -8.32 -3.29 8.89
C LEU A 321 -7.80 -3.12 7.46
N GLY A 322 -6.76 -3.87 7.10
CA GLY A 322 -6.23 -3.90 5.73
C GLY A 322 -7.25 -4.42 4.72
N VAL A 323 -7.89 -5.56 5.02
CA VAL A 323 -8.96 -6.13 4.16
C VAL A 323 -10.15 -5.18 4.04
N LEU A 324 -10.54 -4.52 5.13
CA LEU A 324 -11.58 -3.50 5.11
C LEU A 324 -11.22 -2.34 4.18
N ASN A 325 -10.00 -1.80 4.30
CA ASN A 325 -9.53 -0.69 3.46
C ASN A 325 -9.48 -1.09 1.97
N ALA A 326 -8.96 -2.30 1.66
CA ALA A 326 -8.98 -2.84 0.30
C ALA A 326 -10.41 -3.03 -0.24
N SER A 327 -11.32 -3.53 0.58
CA SER A 327 -12.72 -3.74 0.20
C SER A 327 -13.46 -2.42 -0.04
N PHE A 328 -13.14 -1.39 0.73
CA PHE A 328 -13.66 -0.05 0.50
C PHE A 328 -13.07 0.56 -0.78
N SER A 329 -11.75 0.39 -1.02
CA SER A 329 -11.09 0.96 -2.19
C SER A 329 -11.71 0.51 -3.51
N VAL A 330 -12.11 -0.77 -3.63
CA VAL A 330 -12.68 -1.33 -4.86
C VAL A 330 -14.11 -0.87 -5.15
N THR A 331 -14.75 -0.11 -4.27
CA THR A 331 -16.05 0.52 -4.53
C THR A 331 -15.94 1.84 -5.32
N SER A 332 -14.72 2.24 -5.67
CA SER A 332 -14.42 3.38 -6.55
C SER A 332 -13.82 2.91 -7.87
N THR A 333 -14.00 3.68 -8.94
CA THR A 333 -13.27 3.51 -10.21
C THR A 333 -11.80 3.93 -10.08
N HIS A 334 -11.46 4.78 -9.10
CA HIS A 334 -10.12 5.29 -8.88
C HIS A 334 -9.30 4.33 -8.00
N ALA A 335 -8.01 4.19 -8.25
CA ALA A 335 -7.10 3.39 -7.44
C ALA A 335 -6.97 3.89 -5.99
N ILE A 336 -7.20 5.19 -5.77
CA ILE A 336 -7.36 5.78 -4.44
C ILE A 336 -8.82 6.25 -4.33
N HIS A 337 -9.56 5.66 -3.37
CA HIS A 337 -10.94 6.05 -3.15
C HIS A 337 -11.01 7.52 -2.67
N PRO A 338 -11.77 8.42 -3.35
CA PRO A 338 -11.79 9.84 -3.02
C PRO A 338 -12.28 10.13 -1.58
N ASP A 339 -13.17 9.27 -1.06
CA ASP A 339 -13.70 9.36 0.30
C ASP A 339 -12.91 8.52 1.32
N ALA A 340 -11.66 8.19 1.02
CA ALA A 340 -10.79 7.45 1.93
C ALA A 340 -10.64 8.19 3.27
N ALA A 341 -11.33 7.69 4.30
CA ALA A 341 -11.31 8.19 5.66
C ALA A 341 -11.76 7.09 6.62
N LEU A 342 -11.21 7.06 7.83
CA LEU A 342 -11.49 5.99 8.80
C LEU A 342 -12.97 5.87 9.15
N GLN A 343 -13.68 6.99 9.29
CA GLN A 343 -15.12 7.00 9.54
C GLN A 343 -15.93 6.31 8.43
N ASN A 344 -15.52 6.50 7.16
CA ASN A 344 -16.21 5.90 6.01
C ASN A 344 -15.91 4.40 5.92
N LEU A 345 -14.69 3.99 6.27
CA LEU A 345 -14.34 2.58 6.39
C LEU A 345 -15.18 1.88 7.45
N PHE A 346 -15.37 2.49 8.62
CA PHE A 346 -16.16 1.89 9.69
C PHE A 346 -17.64 1.84 9.35
N ALA A 347 -18.19 2.89 8.76
CA ALA A 347 -19.56 2.87 8.24
C ALA A 347 -19.77 1.80 7.17
N PHE A 348 -18.77 1.61 6.29
CA PHE A 348 -18.78 0.53 5.29
C PHE A 348 -18.73 -0.86 5.94
N ALA A 349 -17.93 -1.07 6.99
CA ALA A 349 -17.91 -2.33 7.73
C ALA A 349 -19.28 -2.65 8.32
N GLU A 350 -19.91 -1.69 9.00
CA GLU A 350 -21.25 -1.84 9.59
C GLU A 350 -22.33 -2.13 8.54
N LEU A 351 -22.29 -1.42 7.40
CA LEU A 351 -23.19 -1.66 6.26
C LEU A 351 -23.10 -3.11 5.75
N HIS A 352 -21.92 -3.72 5.80
CA HIS A 352 -21.68 -5.10 5.39
C HIS A 352 -21.75 -6.12 6.56
N GLY A 353 -22.28 -5.70 7.72
CA GLY A 353 -22.58 -6.57 8.86
C GLY A 353 -21.39 -6.92 9.75
N ALA A 354 -20.24 -6.30 9.54
CA ALA A 354 -19.09 -6.40 10.46
C ALA A 354 -19.18 -5.31 11.53
N SER A 355 -18.63 -5.58 12.71
CA SER A 355 -18.53 -4.60 13.81
C SER A 355 -17.08 -4.27 14.12
N ILE A 356 -16.86 -3.13 14.75
CA ILE A 356 -15.52 -2.67 15.16
C ILE A 356 -15.35 -3.00 16.64
N SER A 357 -14.24 -3.65 16.99
CA SER A 357 -13.95 -4.00 18.38
C SER A 357 -13.68 -2.77 19.26
N GLU A 358 -13.90 -2.90 20.56
CA GLU A 358 -13.54 -1.86 21.54
C GLU A 358 -12.04 -1.53 21.48
N SER A 359 -11.18 -2.54 21.27
CA SER A 359 -9.73 -2.32 21.14
C SER A 359 -9.37 -1.48 19.92
N LEU A 360 -10.05 -1.65 18.79
CA LEU A 360 -9.84 -0.84 17.60
C LEU A 360 -10.44 0.57 17.77
N TRP A 361 -11.61 0.70 18.43
CA TRP A 361 -12.17 2.00 18.77
C TRP A 361 -11.29 2.80 19.73
N SER A 362 -10.65 2.15 20.70
CA SER A 362 -9.81 2.80 21.72
C SER A 362 -8.56 3.50 21.17
N VAL A 363 -8.11 3.11 19.99
CA VAL A 363 -6.97 3.74 19.27
C VAL A 363 -7.40 4.80 18.26
N CYS A 364 -8.70 5.12 18.17
CA CYS A 364 -9.22 6.17 17.31
C CYS A 364 -9.22 7.54 18.01
N HIS A 365 -9.13 8.59 17.20
CA HIS A 365 -9.16 9.98 17.63
C HIS A 365 -10.02 10.85 16.71
N GLU A 366 -10.83 11.73 17.27
CA GLU A 366 -11.45 12.82 16.52
C GLU A 366 -10.51 14.02 16.49
N SER A 367 -9.88 14.27 15.33
CA SER A 367 -9.16 15.52 15.12
C SER A 367 -10.15 16.62 14.78
N MET A 368 -10.18 17.71 15.55
CA MET A 368 -10.87 18.94 15.10
C MET A 368 -10.09 19.50 13.90
N ARG A 369 -10.70 19.53 12.71
CA ARG A 369 -10.21 20.40 11.64
C ARG A 369 -10.42 21.84 12.12
N ILE A 370 -9.36 22.60 12.28
CA ILE A 370 -9.45 24.07 12.26
C ILE A 370 -9.87 24.37 10.82
N SER A 371 -11.14 24.78 10.64
CA SER A 371 -11.63 25.21 9.34
C SER A 371 -10.81 26.43 8.91
N ALA A 372 -10.30 26.41 7.69
CA ALA A 372 -9.57 27.54 7.08
C ALA A 372 -10.44 28.83 6.94
N ASP A 373 -11.70 28.78 7.35
CA ASP A 373 -12.66 29.89 7.26
C ASP A 373 -12.54 30.94 8.37
N ASN A 374 -11.64 30.77 9.35
CA ASN A 374 -11.49 31.74 10.46
C ASN A 374 -10.29 32.69 10.32
N VAL A 375 -9.66 32.81 9.15
CA VAL A 375 -8.53 33.77 8.93
C VAL A 375 -8.96 35.10 8.33
N SER A 376 -10.24 35.33 8.07
CA SER A 376 -10.74 36.58 7.44
C SER A 376 -11.33 37.60 8.40
N SER A 377 -11.01 37.62 9.70
CA SER A 377 -11.52 38.62 10.64
C SER A 377 -10.45 39.25 11.52
N PHE A 378 -9.27 39.54 10.98
CA PHE A 378 -8.34 40.52 11.54
C PHE A 378 -7.65 41.28 10.40
N THR A 379 -8.32 42.28 9.89
CA THR A 379 -7.75 43.46 9.25
C THR A 379 -8.02 44.66 10.12
#